data_a46d479aa2b6defc79f6e93dfe470434
#
_entry.id   a46d479aa2b6defc79f6e93dfe470434
#
_cell.length_a   1.000
_cell.length_b   1.000
_cell.length_c   1.000
_cell.angle_alpha   90.00
_cell.angle_beta   90.00
_cell.angle_gamma   90.00
#
_symmetry.space_group_name_H-M   'P 1'
#
loop_
_entity.id
_entity.type
_entity.pdbx_description
1 polymer ?
#
loop_
_entity_poly.entity_id
_entity_poly.type
_entity_poly.pdbx_seq_one_letter_code
_entity_poly.pdbx_strand_id
1 'polypeptide(L)'
;MNTPYYMIEEQKLRRNLALISDVARRTDSEWILAFKAFALWKTFPIFREYISATTASSLSEARLAFEEFGSKAHTFSPAYKDDEIDEIVRCSSHLTFNSLSQYERY
;
A
#
# COMPACT_ATOMS: atom_id res chain seq x y z
N MET A 1 16.24 -25.01 -5.97
CA MET A 1 16.21 -23.65 -5.43
C MET A 1 17.47 -23.39 -4.59
N ASN A 2 18.12 -22.27 -4.80
CA ASN A 2 19.30 -21.90 -4.02
C ASN A 2 18.87 -21.23 -2.70
N THR A 3 19.49 -21.61 -1.60
CA THR A 3 19.30 -20.98 -0.28
C THR A 3 20.31 -19.87 -0.05
N PRO A 4 20.00 -18.83 0.78
CA PRO A 4 18.73 -18.63 1.49
C PRO A 4 17.63 -18.02 0.58
N TYR A 5 16.35 -18.27 0.91
CA TYR A 5 15.20 -17.68 0.22
C TYR A 5 14.00 -17.54 1.16
N TYR A 6 13.05 -16.66 0.81
CA TYR A 6 11.73 -16.60 1.43
C TYR A 6 10.74 -17.38 0.57
N MET A 7 9.89 -18.17 1.19
CA MET A 7 8.86 -18.94 0.52
C MET A 7 7.47 -18.46 0.96
N ILE A 8 6.64 -18.13 -0.02
CA ILE A 8 5.23 -17.81 0.20
C ILE A 8 4.38 -18.99 -0.26
N GLU A 9 3.57 -19.53 0.65
CA GLU A 9 2.60 -20.57 0.33
C GLU A 9 1.27 -19.91 -0.05
N GLU A 10 0.91 -19.96 -1.33
CA GLU A 10 -0.25 -19.27 -1.89
C GLU A 10 -1.56 -19.63 -1.15
N GLN A 11 -1.77 -20.90 -0.85
CA GLN A 11 -3.01 -21.32 -0.15
C GLN A 11 -3.12 -20.71 1.25
N LYS A 12 -2.02 -20.61 1.98
CA LYS A 12 -2.00 -19.97 3.29
C LYS A 12 -2.24 -18.46 3.20
N LEU A 13 -1.62 -17.83 2.21
CA LEU A 13 -1.83 -16.40 1.93
C LEU A 13 -3.31 -16.14 1.63
N ARG A 14 -3.92 -16.89 0.72
CA ARG A 14 -5.33 -16.75 0.36
C ARG A 14 -6.25 -16.97 1.55
N ARG A 15 -5.98 -17.97 2.38
CA ARG A 15 -6.77 -18.23 3.59
C ARG A 15 -6.72 -17.05 4.57
N ASN A 16 -5.53 -16.49 4.78
CA ASN A 16 -5.36 -15.34 5.66
C ASN A 16 -6.08 -14.09 5.11
N LEU A 17 -5.95 -13.85 3.80
CA LEU A 17 -6.63 -12.72 3.15
C LEU A 17 -8.14 -12.87 3.15
N ALA A 18 -8.66 -14.08 2.97
CA ALA A 18 -10.09 -14.37 3.07
C ALA A 18 -10.62 -14.07 4.48
N LEU A 19 -9.86 -14.42 5.52
CA LEU A 19 -10.21 -14.11 6.91
C LEU A 19 -10.25 -12.59 7.14
N ILE A 20 -9.24 -11.86 6.68
CA ILE A 20 -9.18 -10.40 6.78
C ILE A 20 -10.39 -9.78 6.06
N SER A 21 -10.66 -10.23 4.84
CA SER A 21 -11.80 -9.74 4.04
C SER A 21 -13.14 -10.01 4.72
N ASP A 22 -13.31 -11.17 5.34
CA ASP A 22 -14.53 -11.50 6.09
C ASP A 22 -14.72 -10.58 7.31
N VAL A 23 -13.68 -10.33 8.08
CA VAL A 23 -13.70 -9.39 9.20
C VAL A 23 -14.04 -7.97 8.73
N ALA A 24 -13.40 -7.51 7.65
CA ALA A 24 -13.67 -6.19 7.07
C ALA A 24 -15.15 -6.04 6.70
N ARG A 25 -15.72 -7.04 6.02
CA ARG A 25 -17.13 -7.05 5.62
C ARG A 25 -18.06 -7.05 6.83
N ARG A 26 -17.77 -7.85 7.85
CA ARG A 26 -18.59 -7.98 9.06
C ARG A 26 -18.57 -6.75 9.96
N THR A 27 -17.49 -5.98 9.91
CA THR A 27 -17.29 -4.75 10.71
C THR A 27 -17.56 -3.47 9.93
N ASP A 28 -17.93 -3.59 8.64
CA ASP A 28 -18.08 -2.45 7.73
C ASP A 28 -16.85 -1.54 7.73
N SER A 29 -15.67 -2.17 7.68
CA SER A 29 -14.39 -1.46 7.66
C SER A 29 -13.62 -1.74 6.38
N GLU A 30 -12.80 -0.78 5.96
CA GLU A 30 -11.87 -0.93 4.85
C GLU A 30 -10.48 -1.26 5.39
N TRP A 31 -9.90 -2.34 4.88
CA TRP A 31 -8.54 -2.73 5.22
C TRP A 31 -7.59 -2.30 4.10
N ILE A 32 -6.45 -1.77 4.49
CA ILE A 32 -5.47 -1.18 3.58
C ILE A 32 -4.15 -1.94 3.71
N LEU A 33 -3.60 -2.39 2.58
CA LEU A 33 -2.30 -3.04 2.56
C LEU A 33 -1.19 -2.00 2.75
N ALA A 34 -0.42 -2.13 3.83
CA ALA A 34 0.73 -1.27 4.10
C ALA A 34 2.01 -1.87 3.51
N PHE A 35 2.58 -1.20 2.51
CA PHE A 35 3.78 -1.71 1.83
C PHE A 35 5.01 -1.80 2.73
N LYS A 36 5.14 -0.94 3.73
CA LYS A 36 6.20 -1.08 4.72
C LYS A 36 6.13 -2.38 5.53
N ALA A 37 4.95 -3.01 5.58
CA ALA A 37 4.77 -4.31 6.22
C ALA A 37 4.90 -5.47 5.23
N PHE A 38 4.45 -5.28 3.99
CA PHE A 38 4.49 -6.32 2.96
C PHE A 38 4.46 -5.68 1.56
N ALA A 39 5.56 -5.82 0.82
CA ALA A 39 5.73 -5.21 -0.50
C ALA A 39 6.19 -6.21 -1.58
N LEU A 40 5.92 -7.50 -1.41
CA LEU A 40 6.25 -8.50 -2.43
C LEU A 40 5.28 -8.40 -3.61
N TRP A 41 5.61 -7.54 -4.56
CA TRP A 41 4.74 -7.12 -5.66
C TRP A 41 4.26 -8.26 -6.56
N LYS A 42 5.01 -9.35 -6.68
CA LYS A 42 4.57 -10.55 -7.42
C LYS A 42 3.32 -11.21 -6.84
N THR A 43 2.99 -10.96 -5.58
CA THR A 43 1.77 -11.46 -4.93
C THR A 43 0.60 -10.50 -5.00
N PHE A 44 0.78 -9.29 -5.52
CA PHE A 44 -0.28 -8.28 -5.60
C PHE A 44 -1.52 -8.73 -6.36
N PRO A 45 -1.44 -9.54 -7.45
CA PRO A 45 -2.63 -10.09 -8.06
C PRO A 45 -3.52 -10.89 -7.11
N ILE A 46 -2.90 -11.60 -6.15
CA ILE A 46 -3.63 -12.34 -5.12
C ILE A 46 -4.26 -11.36 -4.11
N PHE A 47 -3.48 -10.39 -3.62
CA PHE A 47 -3.98 -9.37 -2.68
C PHE A 47 -5.18 -8.61 -3.23
N ARG A 48 -5.16 -8.23 -4.52
CA ARG A 48 -6.24 -7.46 -5.15
C ARG A 48 -7.59 -8.18 -5.15
N GLU A 49 -7.61 -9.49 -5.05
CA GLU A 49 -8.86 -10.25 -4.92
C GLU A 49 -9.55 -10.02 -3.58
N TYR A 50 -8.84 -9.52 -2.58
CA TYR A 50 -9.32 -9.38 -1.19
C TYR A 50 -9.23 -7.96 -0.64
N ILE A 51 -8.24 -7.19 -1.04
CA ILE A 51 -7.95 -5.83 -0.56
C ILE A 51 -7.76 -4.92 -1.77
N SER A 52 -8.50 -3.81 -1.81
CA SER A 52 -8.46 -2.88 -2.94
C SER A 52 -7.60 -1.63 -2.69
N ALA A 53 -7.32 -1.31 -1.44
CA ALA A 53 -6.62 -0.09 -1.06
C ALA A 53 -5.23 -0.38 -0.50
N THR A 54 -4.33 0.58 -0.69
CA THR A 54 -2.93 0.49 -0.25
C THR A 54 -2.51 1.76 0.49
N THR A 55 -1.52 1.65 1.36
CA THR A 55 -0.87 2.82 1.96
C THR A 55 0.62 2.80 1.66
N ALA A 56 1.14 3.96 1.30
CA ALA A 56 2.54 4.20 0.96
C ALA A 56 3.18 5.16 1.96
N SER A 57 4.47 4.98 2.22
CA SER A 57 5.24 5.81 3.15
C SER A 57 6.39 6.56 2.46
N SER A 58 6.49 6.47 1.14
CA SER A 58 7.52 7.10 0.32
C SER A 58 7.08 7.20 -1.13
N LEU A 59 7.83 7.96 -1.94
CA LEU A 59 7.62 8.00 -3.38
C LEU A 59 7.75 6.60 -4.01
N SER A 60 8.74 5.82 -3.60
CA SER A 60 8.93 4.45 -4.13
C SER A 60 7.73 3.56 -3.86
N GLU A 61 7.15 3.64 -2.67
CA GLU A 61 5.94 2.89 -2.33
C GLU A 61 4.70 3.41 -3.05
N ALA A 62 4.56 4.73 -3.24
CA ALA A 62 3.47 5.32 -4.00
C ALA A 62 3.52 4.88 -5.48
N ARG A 63 4.72 4.86 -6.08
CA ARG A 63 4.93 4.28 -7.42
C ARG A 63 4.57 2.80 -7.47
N LEU A 64 4.98 2.03 -6.47
CA LEU A 64 4.67 0.60 -6.38
C LEU A 64 3.17 0.36 -6.37
N ALA A 65 2.40 1.17 -5.63
CA ALA A 65 0.95 1.11 -5.64
C ALA A 65 0.39 1.37 -7.04
N PHE A 66 0.82 2.46 -7.66
CA PHE A 66 0.30 2.92 -8.94
C PHE A 66 0.67 1.97 -10.09
N GLU A 67 1.93 1.52 -10.13
CA GLU A 67 2.47 0.74 -11.25
C GLU A 67 2.19 -0.75 -11.12
N GLU A 68 2.33 -1.32 -9.92
CA GLU A 68 2.27 -2.77 -9.70
C GLU A 68 0.97 -3.22 -9.01
N PHE A 69 0.47 -2.47 -8.04
CA PHE A 69 -0.82 -2.81 -7.42
C PHE A 69 -2.01 -2.38 -8.28
N GLY A 70 -1.84 -1.37 -9.13
CA GLY A 70 -2.87 -0.89 -10.04
C GLY A 70 -3.89 0.04 -9.40
N SER A 71 -3.57 0.66 -8.27
CA SER A 71 -4.40 1.67 -7.61
C SER A 71 -3.54 2.77 -7.01
N LYS A 72 -4.14 3.94 -6.80
CA LYS A 72 -3.47 5.04 -6.11
C LYS A 72 -3.46 4.80 -4.60
N ALA A 73 -2.33 5.10 -3.97
CA ALA A 73 -2.13 4.85 -2.54
C ALA A 73 -2.74 5.94 -1.65
N HIS A 74 -3.04 5.58 -0.41
CA HIS A 74 -3.13 6.52 0.70
C HIS A 74 -1.70 6.76 1.18
N THR A 75 -1.15 7.94 0.96
CA THR A 75 0.26 8.21 1.24
C THR A 75 0.42 9.10 2.47
N PHE A 76 1.28 8.65 3.38
CA PHE A 76 1.74 9.41 4.53
C PHE A 76 3.26 9.33 4.62
N SER A 77 3.91 10.49 4.72
CA SER A 77 5.33 10.60 5.07
C SER A 77 5.50 11.69 6.11
N PRO A 78 6.40 11.51 7.10
CA PRO A 78 6.68 12.57 8.09
C PRO A 78 7.15 13.87 7.46
N ALA A 79 7.85 13.79 6.30
CA ALA A 79 8.28 14.94 5.53
C ALA A 79 8.24 14.61 4.05
N TYR A 80 7.76 15.55 3.24
CA TYR A 80 7.80 15.47 1.79
C TYR A 80 8.94 16.33 1.25
N LYS A 81 9.48 15.95 0.10
CA LYS A 81 10.49 16.73 -0.62
C LYS A 81 9.84 17.48 -1.77
N ASP A 82 10.33 18.69 -2.02
CA ASP A 82 9.80 19.56 -3.08
C ASP A 82 9.93 18.93 -4.47
N ASP A 83 11.00 18.18 -4.71
CA ASP A 83 11.26 17.51 -5.98
C ASP A 83 10.51 16.18 -6.15
N GLU A 84 9.85 15.69 -5.10
CA GLU A 84 9.10 14.42 -5.15
C GLU A 84 7.58 14.62 -5.05
N ILE A 85 7.11 15.75 -4.51
CA ILE A 85 5.70 15.93 -4.14
C ILE A 85 4.74 15.81 -5.31
N ASP A 86 5.07 16.34 -6.47
CA ASP A 86 4.20 16.30 -7.64
C ASP A 86 3.95 14.86 -8.10
N GLU A 87 4.99 14.04 -8.09
CA GLU A 87 4.85 12.64 -8.45
C GLU A 87 4.12 11.83 -7.37
N ILE A 88 4.36 12.12 -6.09
CA ILE A 88 3.62 11.52 -4.98
C ILE A 88 2.12 11.82 -5.13
N VAL A 89 1.76 13.06 -5.42
CA VAL A 89 0.35 13.47 -5.66
C VAL A 89 -0.24 12.68 -6.82
N ARG A 90 0.48 12.55 -7.91
CA ARG A 90 0.04 11.79 -9.09
C ARG A 90 -0.25 10.32 -8.76
N CYS A 91 0.55 9.71 -7.91
CA CYS A 91 0.44 8.31 -7.52
C CYS A 91 -0.47 8.06 -6.31
N SER A 92 -1.02 9.12 -5.70
CA SER A 92 -1.80 9.03 -4.46
C SER A 92 -3.26 9.41 -4.67
N SER A 93 -4.16 8.71 -3.97
CA SER A 93 -5.57 9.07 -3.86
C SER A 93 -5.83 9.99 -2.67
N HIS A 94 -5.05 9.82 -1.61
CA HIS A 94 -5.08 10.60 -0.39
C HIS A 94 -3.66 10.94 0.03
N LEU A 95 -3.48 12.15 0.52
CA LEU A 95 -2.22 12.62 1.05
C LEU A 95 -2.44 13.07 2.49
N THR A 96 -1.65 12.52 3.40
CA THR A 96 -1.68 12.92 4.80
C THR A 96 -0.45 13.75 5.11
N PHE A 97 -0.66 14.93 5.65
CA PHE A 97 0.40 15.84 6.12
C PHE A 97 0.63 15.68 7.62
N ASN A 98 1.89 15.80 8.02
CA ASN A 98 2.30 15.67 9.42
C ASN A 98 2.16 16.99 10.22
N SER A 99 1.94 18.11 9.54
CA SER A 99 1.79 19.42 10.16
C SER A 99 1.00 20.39 9.27
N LEU A 100 0.47 21.42 9.88
CA LEU A 100 -0.19 22.51 9.14
C LEU A 100 0.76 23.22 8.19
N SER A 101 2.01 23.42 8.60
CA SER A 101 3.02 24.05 7.72
C SER A 101 3.32 23.24 6.46
N GLN A 102 3.29 21.92 6.52
CA GLN A 102 3.39 21.07 5.33
C GLN A 102 2.15 21.23 4.44
N TYR A 103 0.97 21.24 5.04
CA TYR A 103 -0.27 21.44 4.29
C TYR A 103 -0.31 22.78 3.58
N GLU A 104 0.14 23.84 4.24
CA GLU A 104 0.21 25.19 3.64
C GLU A 104 1.26 25.29 2.54
N ARG A 105 2.34 24.52 2.64
CA ARG A 105 3.43 24.51 1.65
C ARG A 105 3.03 23.81 0.34
N TYR A 106 2.27 22.75 0.44
CA TYR A 106 1.90 21.87 -0.68
C TYR A 106 0.39 21.87 -0.96
#